data_6e90452f1edb1626d7a9c88063bbad1d
#
_entry.id   6e90452f1edb1626d7a9c88063bbad1d
#
_cell.length_a   1.000
_cell.length_b   1.000
_cell.length_c   1.000
_cell.angle_alpha   90.00
_cell.angle_beta   90.00
_cell.angle_gamma   90.00
#
_symmetry.space_group_name_H-M   'P 1'
#
loop_
_entity.id
_entity.type
_entity.pdbx_description
1 polymer ?
#
loop_
_entity_poly.entity_id
_entity_poly.type
_entity_poly.pdbx_seq_one_letter_code
_entity_poly.pdbx_strand_id
1 'polypeptide(L)'
;MRGGLVSPNVWKRMSAPKILVIPGSLRTGSHNAKLAAVAAYEFAQAGVEVTRISLVDFPLPIYDGDLQAKSGVPKHAINLKRMIGAHHGVLFVSPEYNASVPPLLKNAIDWVSRVQDPHEARGEVFRNRAFALAGASQSRLGAARALQALRLILTSCHANVIASQFTLAFADQAYDDMDRLKSQADSDGLKDMVRQLIDISQRMM
;
A
#
# COMPACT_ATOMS: atom_id res chain seq x y z
N MET A 1 50.45 7.73 -17.65
CA MET A 1 48.99 7.54 -17.60
C MET A 1 48.59 7.49 -16.13
N ARG A 2 47.93 8.55 -15.64
CA ARG A 2 47.49 8.64 -14.24
C ARG A 2 46.02 8.24 -14.22
N GLY A 3 45.71 7.07 -13.68
CA GLY A 3 44.34 6.62 -13.42
C GLY A 3 43.73 7.46 -12.35
N GLY A 4 42.73 8.27 -12.71
CA GLY A 4 41.93 9.03 -11.78
C GLY A 4 41.07 8.09 -10.95
N LEU A 5 41.36 8.01 -9.66
CA LEU A 5 40.49 7.38 -8.66
C LEU A 5 39.18 8.17 -8.60
N VAL A 6 38.10 7.58 -9.07
CA VAL A 6 36.75 8.12 -8.86
C VAL A 6 36.47 8.03 -7.36
N SER A 7 36.28 9.20 -6.75
CA SER A 7 35.97 9.35 -5.33
C SER A 7 34.68 8.58 -4.97
N PRO A 8 34.69 7.76 -3.89
CA PRO A 8 33.52 6.94 -3.51
C PRO A 8 32.37 7.72 -2.82
N ASN A 9 32.37 9.04 -2.83
CA ASN A 9 31.48 9.87 -1.99
C ASN A 9 30.52 10.78 -2.77
N VAL A 10 29.92 10.29 -3.87
CA VAL A 10 28.85 11.01 -4.59
C VAL A 10 27.49 10.34 -4.41
N TRP A 11 27.28 9.57 -3.37
CA TRP A 11 25.90 9.26 -2.95
C TRP A 11 25.41 10.47 -2.13
N LYS A 12 24.89 11.50 -2.83
CA LYS A 12 24.00 12.48 -2.23
C LYS A 12 23.10 11.74 -1.26
N ARG A 13 22.99 12.19 0.00
CA ARG A 13 21.95 11.72 0.94
C ARG A 13 20.60 11.94 0.27
N MET A 14 20.11 10.93 -0.43
CA MET A 14 18.73 10.94 -0.92
C MET A 14 17.86 10.98 0.32
N SER A 15 16.89 11.88 0.36
CA SER A 15 15.91 11.92 1.46
C SER A 15 15.22 10.58 1.56
N ALA A 16 14.97 10.12 2.79
CA ALA A 16 14.24 8.87 3.00
C ALA A 16 12.83 8.98 2.37
N PRO A 17 12.33 7.94 1.70
CA PRO A 17 11.01 7.97 1.11
C PRO A 17 9.94 8.01 2.19
N LYS A 18 8.80 8.62 1.88
CA LYS A 18 7.59 8.59 2.71
C LYS A 18 6.71 7.44 2.25
N ILE A 19 6.30 6.60 3.19
CA ILE A 19 5.49 5.41 2.91
C ILE A 19 4.11 5.55 3.55
N LEU A 20 3.08 5.30 2.76
CA LEU A 20 1.69 5.25 3.22
C LEU A 20 1.24 3.80 3.37
N VAL A 21 0.67 3.43 4.51
CA VAL A 21 0.11 2.10 4.79
C VAL A 21 -1.41 2.21 4.92
N ILE A 22 -2.13 1.46 4.08
CA ILE A 22 -3.60 1.50 3.98
C ILE A 22 -4.18 0.10 4.22
N PRO A 23 -4.70 -0.21 5.42
CA PRO A 23 -5.46 -1.43 5.63
C PRO A 23 -6.84 -1.36 4.97
N GLY A 24 -7.21 -2.40 4.22
CA GLY A 24 -8.50 -2.54 3.54
C GLY A 24 -9.62 -3.14 4.40
N SER A 25 -9.54 -3.03 5.73
CA SER A 25 -10.53 -3.56 6.66
C SER A 25 -10.82 -2.61 7.80
N LEU A 26 -12.09 -2.40 8.10
CA LEU A 26 -12.58 -1.60 9.26
C LEU A 26 -13.01 -2.48 10.44
N ARG A 27 -12.95 -3.81 10.33
CA ARG A 27 -13.40 -4.72 11.39
C ARG A 27 -12.52 -4.57 12.62
N THR A 28 -13.14 -4.43 13.78
CA THR A 28 -12.45 -4.48 15.08
C THR A 28 -11.67 -5.79 15.20
N GLY A 29 -10.40 -5.75 15.63
CA GLY A 29 -9.52 -6.90 15.70
C GLY A 29 -9.14 -7.51 14.34
N SER A 30 -9.17 -6.73 13.26
CA SER A 30 -8.80 -7.17 11.91
C SER A 30 -7.35 -7.65 11.86
N HIS A 31 -7.11 -8.86 11.37
CA HIS A 31 -5.76 -9.39 11.09
C HIS A 31 -4.99 -8.51 10.11
N ASN A 32 -5.69 -7.86 9.17
CA ASN A 32 -5.07 -6.95 8.21
C ASN A 32 -4.72 -5.60 8.83
N ALA A 33 -5.47 -5.12 9.84
CA ALA A 33 -5.08 -3.93 10.61
C ALA A 33 -3.86 -4.23 11.50
N LYS A 34 -3.76 -5.42 12.08
CA LYS A 34 -2.56 -5.89 12.81
C LYS A 34 -1.36 -6.00 11.88
N LEU A 35 -1.51 -6.65 10.71
CA LEU A 35 -0.44 -6.76 9.72
C LEU A 35 0.03 -5.38 9.23
N ALA A 36 -0.88 -4.44 9.03
CA ALA A 36 -0.54 -3.07 8.67
C ALA A 36 0.27 -2.35 9.78
N ALA A 37 -0.01 -2.64 11.05
CA ALA A 37 0.76 -2.10 12.17
C ALA A 37 2.17 -2.71 12.22
N VAL A 38 2.29 -4.03 12.05
CA VAL A 38 3.60 -4.71 11.99
C VAL A 38 4.43 -4.19 10.81
N ALA A 39 3.83 -4.06 9.61
CA ALA A 39 4.51 -3.51 8.45
C ALA A 39 4.95 -2.04 8.68
N ALA A 40 4.10 -1.21 9.30
CA ALA A 40 4.48 0.17 9.64
C ALA A 40 5.65 0.22 10.63
N TYR A 41 5.70 -0.69 11.60
CA TYR A 41 6.83 -0.82 12.50
C TYR A 41 8.12 -1.19 11.75
N GLU A 42 8.07 -2.16 10.82
CA GLU A 42 9.25 -2.56 10.01
C GLU A 42 9.74 -1.40 9.11
N PHE A 43 8.83 -0.59 8.53
CA PHE A 43 9.21 0.63 7.80
C PHE A 43 9.92 1.64 8.71
N ALA A 44 9.39 1.88 9.90
CA ALA A 44 10.00 2.79 10.87
C ALA A 44 11.39 2.30 11.32
N GLN A 45 11.56 0.98 11.56
CA GLN A 45 12.86 0.37 11.87
C GLN A 45 13.87 0.51 10.72
N ALA A 46 13.39 0.54 9.47
CA ALA A 46 14.22 0.81 8.31
C ALA A 46 14.57 2.30 8.11
N GLY A 47 14.13 3.17 9.02
CA GLY A 47 14.48 4.60 9.04
C GLY A 47 13.72 5.47 8.05
N VAL A 48 12.57 5.02 7.54
CA VAL A 48 11.72 5.81 6.63
C VAL A 48 10.52 6.44 7.38
N GLU A 49 10.03 7.56 6.86
CA GLU A 49 8.80 8.19 7.36
C GLU A 49 7.60 7.33 6.93
N VAL A 50 6.82 6.88 7.90
CA VAL A 50 5.64 6.03 7.63
C VAL A 50 4.38 6.66 8.19
N THR A 51 3.33 6.71 7.38
CA THR A 51 1.98 7.13 7.77
C THR A 51 1.03 5.94 7.60
N ARG A 52 0.31 5.59 8.65
CA ARG A 52 -0.78 4.61 8.58
C ARG A 52 -2.11 5.32 8.72
N ILE A 53 -3.02 5.11 7.78
CA ILE A 53 -4.37 5.68 7.81
C ILE A 53 -5.42 4.60 8.02
N SER A 54 -6.65 5.02 8.34
CA SER A 54 -7.83 4.17 8.33
C SER A 54 -8.81 4.65 7.27
N LEU A 55 -9.39 3.74 6.49
CA LEU A 55 -10.44 4.11 5.53
C LEU A 55 -11.75 4.54 6.20
N VAL A 56 -11.89 4.37 7.54
CA VAL A 56 -13.02 4.94 8.30
C VAL A 56 -13.01 6.48 8.25
N ASP A 57 -11.83 7.09 8.14
CA ASP A 57 -11.66 8.54 8.08
C ASP A 57 -11.97 9.11 6.68
N PHE A 58 -12.21 8.22 5.70
CA PHE A 58 -12.50 8.55 4.31
C PHE A 58 -13.81 7.87 3.86
N PRO A 59 -14.97 8.18 4.48
CA PRO A 59 -16.22 7.57 4.11
C PRO A 59 -16.64 7.97 2.68
N LEU A 60 -16.89 6.96 1.86
CA LEU A 60 -17.24 7.12 0.46
C LEU A 60 -18.53 6.34 0.16
N PRO A 61 -19.50 6.93 -0.55
CA PRO A 61 -20.63 6.17 -1.09
C PRO A 61 -20.08 5.11 -2.06
N ILE A 62 -20.85 4.06 -2.31
CA ILE A 62 -20.53 3.14 -3.40
C ILE A 62 -20.45 3.95 -4.70
N TYR A 63 -19.38 3.71 -5.49
CA TYR A 63 -19.17 4.43 -6.73
C TYR A 63 -20.35 4.23 -7.68
N ASP A 64 -20.85 5.34 -8.13
CA ASP A 64 -21.94 5.45 -9.09
C ASP A 64 -21.64 6.62 -10.05
N GLY A 65 -21.67 6.34 -11.35
CA GLY A 65 -21.36 7.32 -12.39
C GLY A 65 -22.38 8.46 -12.45
N ASP A 66 -23.67 8.19 -12.19
CA ASP A 66 -24.73 9.20 -12.15
C ASP A 66 -24.58 10.09 -10.92
N LEU A 67 -24.22 9.50 -9.77
CA LEU A 67 -23.90 10.26 -8.57
C LEU A 67 -22.71 11.19 -8.82
N GLN A 68 -21.65 10.69 -9.47
CA GLN A 68 -20.49 11.52 -9.82
C GLN A 68 -20.87 12.65 -10.78
N ALA A 69 -21.67 12.38 -11.80
CA ALA A 69 -22.11 13.39 -12.77
C ALA A 69 -22.96 14.49 -12.10
N LYS A 70 -23.82 14.12 -11.15
CA LYS A 70 -24.72 15.04 -10.44
C LYS A 70 -24.02 15.85 -9.35
N SER A 71 -23.14 15.23 -8.59
CA SER A 71 -22.61 15.79 -7.32
C SER A 71 -21.10 15.99 -7.33
N GLY A 72 -20.42 15.59 -8.40
CA GLY A 72 -18.96 15.60 -8.49
C GLY A 72 -18.29 14.49 -7.66
N VAL A 73 -16.98 14.59 -7.54
CA VAL A 73 -16.17 13.65 -6.75
C VAL A 73 -16.26 14.01 -5.26
N PRO A 74 -16.54 13.03 -4.37
CA PRO A 74 -16.60 13.28 -2.93
C PRO A 74 -15.30 13.85 -2.37
N LYS A 75 -15.41 14.79 -1.41
CA LYS A 75 -14.26 15.40 -0.73
C LYS A 75 -13.30 14.37 -0.13
N HIS A 76 -13.81 13.27 0.42
CA HIS A 76 -12.98 12.20 1.00
C HIS A 76 -12.15 11.48 -0.05
N ALA A 77 -12.62 11.34 -1.30
CA ALA A 77 -11.82 10.78 -2.39
C ALA A 77 -10.67 11.73 -2.76
N ILE A 78 -10.93 13.05 -2.81
CA ILE A 78 -9.91 14.08 -3.04
C ILE A 78 -8.85 14.05 -1.92
N ASN A 79 -9.27 13.96 -0.66
CA ASN A 79 -8.36 13.88 0.47
C ASN A 79 -7.52 12.61 0.44
N LEU A 80 -8.12 11.45 0.12
CA LEU A 80 -7.39 10.18 -0.01
C LEU A 80 -6.39 10.23 -1.17
N LYS A 81 -6.75 10.81 -2.33
CA LYS A 81 -5.79 11.09 -3.42
C LYS A 81 -4.61 11.91 -2.94
N ARG A 82 -4.87 13.00 -2.17
CA ARG A 82 -3.80 13.85 -1.62
C ARG A 82 -2.89 13.08 -0.66
N MET A 83 -3.46 12.23 0.20
CA MET A 83 -2.66 11.34 1.06
C MET A 83 -1.77 10.42 0.25
N ILE A 84 -2.31 9.76 -0.77
CA ILE A 84 -1.52 8.92 -1.68
C ILE A 84 -0.46 9.79 -2.38
N GLY A 85 -0.83 10.96 -2.88
CA GLY A 85 0.04 11.90 -3.59
C GLY A 85 1.22 12.42 -2.78
N ALA A 86 1.07 12.56 -1.47
CA ALA A 86 2.11 13.05 -0.56
C ALA A 86 3.18 12.00 -0.21
N HIS A 87 3.01 10.74 -0.62
CA HIS A 87 3.92 9.64 -0.30
C HIS A 87 4.57 9.06 -1.56
N HIS A 88 5.78 8.54 -1.43
CA HIS A 88 6.57 7.98 -2.53
C HIS A 88 6.27 6.49 -2.76
N GLY A 89 5.87 5.79 -1.70
CA GLY A 89 5.42 4.40 -1.75
C GLY A 89 4.14 4.18 -0.97
N VAL A 90 3.33 3.20 -1.41
CA VAL A 90 2.05 2.86 -0.78
C VAL A 90 1.98 1.36 -0.57
N LEU A 91 1.69 0.93 0.66
CA LEU A 91 1.36 -0.45 0.99
C LEU A 91 -0.15 -0.59 1.21
N PHE A 92 -0.82 -1.39 0.38
CA PHE A 92 -2.16 -1.86 0.66
C PHE A 92 -2.12 -3.19 1.41
N VAL A 93 -2.88 -3.28 2.52
CA VAL A 93 -3.02 -4.52 3.30
C VAL A 93 -4.46 -5.00 3.21
N SER A 94 -4.71 -5.98 2.34
CA SER A 94 -6.06 -6.40 1.94
C SER A 94 -6.50 -7.71 2.59
N PRO A 95 -7.67 -7.78 3.22
CA PRO A 95 -8.33 -9.05 3.45
C PRO A 95 -8.78 -9.67 2.12
N GLU A 96 -9.14 -10.94 2.18
CA GLU A 96 -9.75 -11.66 1.06
C GLU A 96 -11.24 -11.92 1.35
N TYR A 97 -12.12 -11.37 0.51
CA TYR A 97 -13.55 -11.61 0.54
C TYR A 97 -13.99 -12.36 -0.72
N ASN A 98 -14.45 -13.60 -0.56
CA ASN A 98 -14.91 -14.43 -1.67
C ASN A 98 -13.87 -14.47 -2.83
N ALA A 99 -12.61 -14.77 -2.50
CA ALA A 99 -11.48 -14.85 -3.44
C ALA A 99 -11.12 -13.54 -4.15
N SER A 100 -11.55 -12.38 -3.64
CA SER A 100 -11.28 -11.08 -4.24
C SER A 100 -11.00 -10.00 -3.18
N VAL A 101 -10.79 -8.77 -3.64
CA VAL A 101 -10.61 -7.59 -2.79
C VAL A 101 -11.91 -7.23 -2.06
N PRO A 102 -11.84 -6.67 -0.83
CA PRO A 102 -13.04 -6.20 -0.14
C PRO A 102 -13.66 -4.99 -0.87
N PRO A 103 -15.00 -4.86 -0.85
CA PRO A 103 -15.69 -3.72 -1.48
C PRO A 103 -15.15 -2.36 -1.02
N LEU A 104 -14.83 -2.22 0.27
CA LEU A 104 -14.26 -1.01 0.85
C LEU A 104 -13.02 -0.54 0.09
N LEU A 105 -12.05 -1.42 -0.12
CA LEU A 105 -10.78 -1.07 -0.78
C LEU A 105 -10.99 -0.83 -2.26
N LYS A 106 -11.80 -1.69 -2.92
CA LYS A 106 -12.14 -1.51 -4.34
C LYS A 106 -12.80 -0.16 -4.58
N ASN A 107 -13.82 0.20 -3.76
CA ASN A 107 -14.54 1.45 -3.84
C ASN A 107 -13.63 2.68 -3.63
N ALA A 108 -12.70 2.60 -2.67
CA ALA A 108 -11.72 3.66 -2.44
C ALA A 108 -10.84 3.90 -3.68
N ILE A 109 -10.34 2.82 -4.31
CA ILE A 109 -9.54 2.91 -5.54
C ILE A 109 -10.38 3.47 -6.70
N ASP A 110 -11.63 3.04 -6.84
CA ASP A 110 -12.52 3.52 -7.89
C ASP A 110 -12.74 5.03 -7.79
N TRP A 111 -13.09 5.53 -6.62
CA TRP A 111 -13.26 6.96 -6.41
C TRP A 111 -11.96 7.76 -6.60
N VAL A 112 -10.83 7.28 -6.05
CA VAL A 112 -9.54 7.97 -6.20
C VAL A 112 -9.12 8.06 -7.66
N SER A 113 -9.41 7.02 -8.46
CA SER A 113 -9.09 7.01 -9.90
C SER A 113 -9.89 8.04 -10.72
N ARG A 114 -10.98 8.59 -10.16
CA ARG A 114 -11.82 9.64 -10.77
C ARG A 114 -11.38 11.05 -10.40
N VAL A 115 -10.55 11.21 -9.38
CA VAL A 115 -10.04 12.52 -8.97
C VAL A 115 -8.97 12.96 -9.97
N GLN A 116 -9.26 14.00 -10.72
CA GLN A 116 -8.35 14.59 -11.69
C GLN A 116 -8.24 16.09 -11.43
N ASP A 117 -7.02 16.56 -11.16
CA ASP A 117 -6.75 17.99 -11.07
C ASP A 117 -6.49 18.57 -12.48
N PRO A 118 -6.67 19.88 -12.71
CA PRO A 118 -6.32 20.50 -13.98
C PRO A 118 -4.88 20.17 -14.36
N HIS A 119 -4.67 19.75 -15.61
CA HIS A 119 -3.36 19.38 -16.19
C HIS A 119 -2.79 18.02 -15.76
N GLU A 120 -3.50 17.23 -14.93
CA GLU A 120 -3.09 15.86 -14.61
C GLU A 120 -3.62 14.85 -15.64
N ALA A 121 -2.81 13.83 -15.94
CA ALA A 121 -3.28 12.66 -16.66
C ALA A 121 -4.24 11.83 -15.77
N ARG A 122 -5.19 11.14 -16.39
CA ARG A 122 -6.08 10.23 -15.65
C ARG A 122 -5.25 9.17 -14.91
N GLY A 123 -5.53 9.02 -13.61
CA GLY A 123 -4.79 8.08 -12.75
C GLY A 123 -3.36 8.50 -12.40
N GLU A 124 -2.99 9.78 -12.59
CA GLU A 124 -1.67 10.33 -12.29
C GLU A 124 -1.17 9.93 -10.90
N VAL A 125 -2.06 9.95 -9.90
CA VAL A 125 -1.73 9.59 -8.53
C VAL A 125 -1.19 8.16 -8.39
N PHE A 126 -1.50 7.26 -9.31
CA PHE A 126 -0.99 5.89 -9.29
C PHE A 126 0.31 5.71 -10.09
N ARG A 127 0.63 6.59 -11.06
CA ARG A 127 1.74 6.42 -12.01
C ARG A 127 3.11 6.65 -11.39
N ASN A 128 3.23 7.66 -10.54
CA ASN A 128 4.52 8.22 -10.12
C ASN A 128 4.97 7.75 -8.73
N ARG A 129 4.59 6.52 -8.34
CA ARG A 129 4.97 5.92 -7.05
C ARG A 129 4.93 4.40 -7.07
N ALA A 130 5.66 3.80 -6.12
CA ALA A 130 5.67 2.36 -5.95
C ALA A 130 4.49 1.90 -5.08
N PHE A 131 3.92 0.75 -5.43
CA PHE A 131 2.88 0.09 -4.65
C PHE A 131 3.33 -1.30 -4.23
N ALA A 132 3.09 -1.66 -2.97
CA ALA A 132 3.24 -3.01 -2.46
C ALA A 132 1.90 -3.56 -1.97
N LEU A 133 1.80 -4.88 -1.94
CA LEU A 133 0.61 -5.60 -1.53
C LEU A 133 0.92 -6.57 -0.41
N ALA A 134 0.14 -6.50 0.66
CA ALA A 134 0.15 -7.51 1.71
C ALA A 134 -1.28 -7.94 2.05
N GLY A 135 -1.43 -9.11 2.63
CA GLY A 135 -2.73 -9.58 3.06
C GLY A 135 -2.64 -10.67 4.13
N ALA A 136 -3.66 -10.76 4.97
CA ALA A 136 -3.78 -11.74 6.03
C ALA A 136 -5.16 -12.41 5.99
N SER A 137 -5.18 -13.71 6.14
CA SER A 137 -6.40 -14.52 6.19
C SER A 137 -6.22 -15.71 7.12
N GLN A 138 -7.30 -16.18 7.73
CA GLN A 138 -7.32 -17.43 8.49
C GLN A 138 -7.12 -18.66 7.58
N SER A 139 -7.34 -18.52 6.28
CA SER A 139 -7.09 -19.58 5.32
C SER A 139 -5.59 -19.80 5.06
N ARG A 140 -5.25 -21.01 4.59
CA ARG A 140 -3.87 -21.34 4.18
C ARG A 140 -3.34 -20.48 3.01
N LEU A 141 -4.21 -19.79 2.28
CA LEU A 141 -3.82 -18.96 1.14
C LEU A 141 -3.41 -17.54 1.54
N GLY A 142 -3.63 -17.12 2.81
CA GLY A 142 -3.15 -15.83 3.31
C GLY A 142 -3.60 -14.62 2.51
N ALA A 143 -4.77 -14.66 1.90
CA ALA A 143 -5.30 -13.62 1.00
C ALA A 143 -4.65 -13.53 -0.40
N ALA A 144 -3.92 -14.56 -0.84
CA ALA A 144 -3.17 -14.53 -2.11
C ALA A 144 -4.06 -14.18 -3.33
N ARG A 145 -5.30 -14.68 -3.38
CA ARG A 145 -6.24 -14.44 -4.50
C ARG A 145 -6.69 -12.97 -4.53
N ALA A 146 -6.96 -12.39 -3.36
CA ALA A 146 -7.27 -10.97 -3.26
C ALA A 146 -6.10 -10.10 -3.72
N LEU A 147 -4.85 -10.46 -3.39
CA LEU A 147 -3.68 -9.70 -3.83
C LEU A 147 -3.47 -9.79 -5.34
N GLN A 148 -3.76 -10.92 -5.97
CA GLN A 148 -3.73 -11.04 -7.44
C GLN A 148 -4.79 -10.12 -8.10
N ALA A 149 -6.02 -10.14 -7.59
CA ALA A 149 -7.09 -9.25 -8.06
C ALA A 149 -6.72 -7.77 -7.85
N LEU A 150 -6.15 -7.42 -6.68
CA LEU A 150 -5.72 -6.06 -6.36
C LEU A 150 -4.58 -5.60 -7.28
N ARG A 151 -3.63 -6.48 -7.60
CA ARG A 151 -2.56 -6.21 -8.56
C ARG A 151 -3.12 -5.85 -9.93
N LEU A 152 -4.08 -6.64 -10.44
CA LEU A 152 -4.73 -6.37 -11.71
C LEU A 152 -5.45 -5.02 -11.71
N ILE A 153 -6.19 -4.69 -10.65
CA ILE A 153 -6.88 -3.41 -10.47
C ILE A 153 -5.89 -2.25 -10.50
N LEU A 154 -4.81 -2.32 -9.72
CA LEU A 154 -3.82 -1.24 -9.64
C LEU A 154 -3.04 -1.07 -10.94
N THR A 155 -2.65 -2.16 -11.62
CA THR A 155 -1.97 -2.06 -12.91
C THR A 155 -2.87 -1.49 -13.99
N SER A 156 -4.20 -1.76 -13.95
CA SER A 156 -5.16 -1.09 -14.83
C SER A 156 -5.29 0.42 -14.55
N CYS A 157 -4.96 0.85 -13.35
CA CYS A 157 -4.82 2.27 -12.97
C CYS A 157 -3.41 2.82 -13.25
N HIS A 158 -2.55 2.08 -13.96
CA HIS A 158 -1.16 2.41 -14.28
C HIS A 158 -0.20 2.48 -13.08
N ALA A 159 -0.52 1.83 -11.96
CA ALA A 159 0.34 1.77 -10.79
C ALA A 159 1.58 0.90 -11.04
N ASN A 160 2.72 1.32 -10.47
CA ASN A 160 3.95 0.52 -10.45
C ASN A 160 3.90 -0.41 -9.23
N VAL A 161 3.29 -1.59 -9.38
CA VAL A 161 3.19 -2.58 -8.31
C VAL A 161 4.47 -3.43 -8.28
N ILE A 162 5.22 -3.37 -7.16
CA ILE A 162 6.46 -4.16 -7.00
C ILE A 162 6.20 -5.66 -7.13
N ALA A 163 7.23 -6.42 -7.48
CA ALA A 163 7.11 -7.87 -7.68
C ALA A 163 6.77 -8.61 -6.38
N SER A 164 7.44 -8.26 -5.28
CA SER A 164 7.18 -8.85 -3.97
C SER A 164 5.78 -8.51 -3.47
N GLN A 165 5.13 -9.52 -2.89
CA GLN A 165 3.91 -9.35 -2.11
C GLN A 165 3.99 -10.27 -0.88
N PHE A 166 3.32 -9.89 0.21
CA PHE A 166 3.33 -10.66 1.45
C PHE A 166 1.96 -11.23 1.76
N THR A 167 1.88 -12.53 2.03
CA THR A 167 0.66 -13.25 2.41
C THR A 167 0.84 -13.90 3.76
N LEU A 168 -0.04 -13.62 4.72
CA LEU A 168 -0.03 -14.22 6.04
C LEU A 168 -1.17 -15.25 6.15
N ALA A 169 -0.81 -16.51 6.05
CA ALA A 169 -1.75 -17.64 6.28
C ALA A 169 -2.02 -17.83 7.77
N PHE A 170 -3.14 -18.47 8.11
CA PHE A 170 -3.54 -18.81 9.49
C PHE A 170 -3.39 -17.63 10.45
N ALA A 171 -3.86 -16.46 10.01
CA ALA A 171 -3.61 -15.18 10.67
C ALA A 171 -4.19 -15.07 12.09
N ASP A 172 -5.12 -15.94 12.48
CA ASP A 172 -5.64 -16.08 13.84
C ASP A 172 -4.60 -16.64 14.82
N GLN A 173 -3.60 -17.36 14.33
CA GLN A 173 -2.54 -18.01 15.12
C GLN A 173 -1.16 -17.39 14.89
N ALA A 174 -1.04 -16.46 13.94
CA ALA A 174 0.24 -15.96 13.44
C ALA A 174 0.91 -14.90 14.35
N TYR A 175 0.17 -14.32 15.29
CA TYR A 175 0.66 -13.25 16.16
C TYR A 175 0.90 -13.76 17.59
N ASP A 176 1.92 -13.20 18.25
CA ASP A 176 2.16 -13.35 19.68
C ASP A 176 1.32 -12.34 20.49
N ASP A 177 1.45 -12.38 21.83
CA ASP A 177 0.70 -11.51 22.76
C ASP A 177 1.06 -10.02 22.62
N MET A 178 2.14 -9.69 21.93
CA MET A 178 2.56 -8.32 21.60
C MET A 178 2.26 -7.94 20.13
N ASP A 179 1.36 -8.68 19.48
CA ASP A 179 0.99 -8.51 18.07
C ASP A 179 2.17 -8.61 17.07
N ARG A 180 3.26 -9.30 17.41
CA ARG A 180 4.39 -9.57 16.52
C ARG A 180 4.19 -10.91 15.80
N LEU A 181 4.77 -11.06 14.61
CA LEU A 181 4.76 -12.34 13.89
C LEU A 181 5.58 -13.39 14.65
N LYS A 182 4.96 -14.55 14.92
CA LYS A 182 5.62 -15.68 15.62
C LYS A 182 6.65 -16.38 14.73
N SER A 183 6.34 -16.51 13.44
CA SER A 183 7.20 -17.18 12.47
C SER A 183 8.32 -16.29 12.01
N GLN A 184 9.56 -16.76 12.13
CA GLN A 184 10.73 -16.04 11.59
C GLN A 184 10.64 -15.92 10.07
N ALA A 185 10.17 -16.96 9.38
CA ALA A 185 10.00 -16.95 7.92
C ALA A 185 9.00 -15.88 7.47
N ASP A 186 7.88 -15.71 8.20
CA ASP A 186 6.91 -14.66 7.91
C ASP A 186 7.49 -13.26 8.18
N SER A 187 8.25 -13.11 9.28
CA SER A 187 8.95 -11.87 9.59
C SER A 187 9.95 -11.49 8.50
N ASP A 188 10.76 -12.45 8.04
CA ASP A 188 11.74 -12.23 6.99
C ASP A 188 11.09 -11.91 5.65
N GLY A 189 10.02 -12.63 5.28
CA GLY A 189 9.24 -12.36 4.06
C GLY A 189 8.59 -10.96 4.06
N LEU A 190 8.07 -10.52 5.21
CA LEU A 190 7.55 -9.16 5.36
C LEU A 190 8.66 -8.12 5.21
N LYS A 191 9.81 -8.32 5.83
CA LYS A 191 10.98 -7.43 5.74
C LYS A 191 11.52 -7.34 4.31
N ASP A 192 11.50 -8.43 3.56
CA ASP A 192 11.92 -8.43 2.16
C ASP A 192 11.00 -7.57 1.29
N MET A 193 9.69 -7.68 1.47
CA MET A 193 8.72 -6.80 0.79
C MET A 193 8.91 -5.33 1.20
N VAL A 194 9.11 -5.06 2.49
CA VAL A 194 9.37 -3.71 3.02
C VAL A 194 10.61 -3.10 2.36
N ARG A 195 11.74 -3.83 2.33
CA ARG A 195 12.98 -3.38 1.68
C ARG A 195 12.76 -3.07 0.20
N GLN A 196 12.08 -3.96 -0.52
CA GLN A 196 11.82 -3.75 -1.95
C GLN A 196 10.96 -2.51 -2.20
N LEU A 197 9.93 -2.26 -1.38
CA LEU A 197 9.12 -1.05 -1.53
C LEU A 197 9.94 0.21 -1.27
N ILE A 198 10.79 0.22 -0.25
CA ILE A 198 11.69 1.34 0.05
C ILE A 198 12.63 1.60 -1.14
N ASP A 199 13.33 0.58 -1.62
CA ASP A 199 14.30 0.69 -2.71
C ASP A 199 13.66 1.24 -4.00
N ILE A 200 12.49 0.71 -4.39
CA ILE A 200 11.80 1.18 -5.58
C ILE A 200 11.28 2.60 -5.38
N SER A 201 10.71 2.90 -4.20
CA SER A 201 10.24 4.26 -3.89
C SER A 201 11.37 5.29 -3.97
N GLN A 202 12.57 4.96 -3.47
CA GLN A 202 13.75 5.83 -3.55
C GLN A 202 14.19 6.08 -4.99
N ARG A 203 14.11 5.07 -5.86
CA ARG A 203 14.49 5.21 -7.28
C ARG A 203 13.49 6.03 -8.09
N MET A 204 12.26 6.16 -7.62
CA MET A 204 11.18 6.91 -8.27
C MET A 204 11.08 8.36 -7.77
N MET A 205 11.87 8.77 -6.78
CA MET A 205 11.97 10.17 -6.28
C MET A 205 12.85 11.01 -7.20
#